data_fd02a9ab23e92fde8b470bf66585e495
#
_entry.id   fd02a9ab23e92fde8b470bf66585e495
#
_cell.length_a   1.000
_cell.length_b   1.000
_cell.length_c   1.000
_cell.angle_alpha   90.00
_cell.angle_beta   90.00
_cell.angle_gamma   90.00
#
_symmetry.space_group_name_H-M   'P 1'
#
loop_
_entity.id
_entity.type
_entity.pdbx_description
1 polymer ?
#
loop_
_entity_poly.entity_id
_entity_poly.type
_entity_poly.pdbx_seq_one_letter_code
_entity_poly.pdbx_strand_id
1 'polypeptide(L)'
;MHVRFYFIFSLAICLSMNGFCQNYMTKTGFIGFYSKTSLEDIKAENNQAYAVLDPASLHIAFAVLLKGFIFTKELMQEHFNENYVESDKYPKATFSGVCSGDMDLSKDGTYQVVIKGDLTLHGVTKPIETTAELDVKKDHIVGSSAFKLKPEDFNINIPGIVRDKITSEINVKVKIDWMRIK
;
A
#
# COMPACT_ATOMS: atom_id res chain seq x y z
N MET A 1 -53.31 6.83 -56.93
CA MET A 1 -52.56 7.81 -56.17
C MET A 1 -51.96 7.06 -54.95
N HIS A 2 -50.72 6.56 -55.08
CA HIS A 2 -50.07 5.73 -54.08
C HIS A 2 -49.06 6.54 -53.33
N VAL A 3 -49.33 6.80 -52.02
CA VAL A 3 -48.41 7.47 -51.11
C VAL A 3 -47.50 6.39 -50.52
N ARG A 4 -46.19 6.42 -50.86
CA ARG A 4 -45.17 5.57 -50.29
C ARG A 4 -44.66 6.21 -49.01
N PHE A 5 -44.94 5.60 -47.87
CA PHE A 5 -44.37 5.94 -46.56
C PHE A 5 -42.96 5.36 -46.45
N TYR A 6 -41.93 6.22 -46.43
CA TYR A 6 -40.56 5.82 -46.08
C TYR A 6 -40.41 5.85 -44.59
N PHE A 7 -40.30 4.68 -43.98
CA PHE A 7 -39.95 4.51 -42.55
C PHE A 7 -38.42 4.67 -42.42
N ILE A 8 -37.94 5.81 -41.94
CA ILE A 8 -36.54 6.04 -41.65
C ILE A 8 -36.28 5.42 -40.26
N PHE A 9 -35.70 4.22 -40.28
CA PHE A 9 -35.23 3.55 -39.07
C PHE A 9 -33.90 4.16 -38.67
N SER A 10 -33.91 5.17 -37.75
CA SER A 10 -32.72 5.76 -37.18
C SER A 10 -32.12 4.78 -36.18
N LEU A 11 -31.10 4.02 -36.59
CA LEU A 11 -30.30 3.16 -35.73
C LEU A 11 -29.37 4.03 -34.90
N ALA A 12 -29.79 4.38 -33.67
CA ALA A 12 -28.94 5.03 -32.69
C ALA A 12 -27.88 4.01 -32.21
N ILE A 13 -26.68 4.09 -32.77
CA ILE A 13 -25.51 3.37 -32.30
C ILE A 13 -25.09 4.03 -31.00
N CYS A 14 -25.53 3.48 -29.84
CA CYS A 14 -24.94 3.75 -28.56
C CYS A 14 -23.51 3.16 -28.55
N LEU A 15 -22.53 3.98 -28.89
CA LEU A 15 -21.13 3.68 -28.55
C LEU A 15 -21.02 3.67 -27.01
N SER A 16 -21.18 2.49 -26.42
CA SER A 16 -20.74 2.23 -25.06
C SER A 16 -19.22 2.36 -25.07
N MET A 17 -18.73 3.55 -24.70
CA MET A 17 -17.33 3.74 -24.34
C MET A 17 -17.09 2.88 -23.09
N ASN A 18 -16.64 1.64 -23.30
CA ASN A 18 -16.02 0.85 -22.26
C ASN A 18 -14.76 1.62 -21.86
N GLY A 19 -14.89 2.48 -20.86
CA GLY A 19 -13.75 3.06 -20.18
C GLY A 19 -12.99 1.88 -19.56
N PHE A 20 -11.91 1.45 -20.20
CA PHE A 20 -10.95 0.54 -19.60
C PHE A 20 -10.40 1.26 -18.37
N CYS A 21 -10.94 0.93 -17.21
CA CYS A 21 -10.35 1.31 -15.93
C CYS A 21 -9.02 0.56 -15.84
N GLN A 22 -7.94 1.24 -16.21
CA GLN A 22 -6.60 0.66 -16.20
C GLN A 22 -6.04 0.82 -14.79
N ASN A 23 -5.94 -0.28 -14.06
CA ASN A 23 -5.32 -0.33 -12.74
C ASN A 23 -3.82 -0.01 -12.83
N TYR A 24 -3.30 0.50 -11.74
CA TYR A 24 -1.87 0.70 -11.53
C TYR A 24 -1.35 -0.36 -10.58
N MET A 25 -0.18 -0.94 -10.87
CA MET A 25 0.42 -1.95 -9.99
C MET A 25 1.93 -1.87 -9.93
N THR A 26 2.48 -2.44 -8.87
CA THR A 26 3.91 -2.75 -8.74
C THR A 26 4.11 -4.07 -8.01
N LYS A 27 5.29 -4.67 -8.19
CA LYS A 27 5.78 -5.84 -7.43
C LYS A 27 7.08 -5.54 -6.70
N THR A 28 7.56 -4.31 -6.81
CA THR A 28 8.86 -3.85 -6.31
C THR A 28 8.72 -2.63 -5.40
N GLY A 29 7.58 -2.52 -4.71
CA GLY A 29 7.36 -1.48 -3.74
C GLY A 29 8.32 -1.60 -2.55
N PHE A 30 8.74 -0.46 -2.03
CA PHE A 30 9.59 -0.36 -0.85
C PHE A 30 8.75 -0.19 0.41
N ILE A 31 9.03 -0.99 1.43
CA ILE A 31 8.55 -0.80 2.80
C ILE A 31 9.74 -0.97 3.73
N GLY A 32 10.01 0.03 4.56
CA GLY A 32 11.03 -0.04 5.60
C GLY A 32 10.45 0.33 6.95
N PHE A 33 10.97 -0.28 8.01
CA PHE A 33 10.66 0.14 9.37
C PHE A 33 11.93 0.38 10.18
N TYR A 34 11.82 1.34 11.11
CA TYR A 34 12.95 1.88 11.84
C TYR A 34 12.58 2.08 13.30
N SER A 35 13.41 1.58 14.19
CA SER A 35 13.37 1.86 15.63
C SER A 35 14.73 2.36 16.06
N LYS A 36 14.77 3.52 16.69
CA LYS A 36 16.01 4.12 17.16
C LYS A 36 15.95 4.36 18.66
N THR A 37 16.88 3.77 19.39
CA THR A 37 17.09 4.00 20.82
C THR A 37 18.53 4.44 21.08
N SER A 38 18.85 4.81 22.33
CA SER A 38 20.22 5.11 22.72
C SER A 38 21.16 3.90 22.70
N LEU A 39 20.59 2.68 22.72
CA LEU A 39 21.34 1.44 22.81
C LEU A 39 21.46 0.72 21.46
N GLU A 40 20.46 0.85 20.59
CA GLU A 40 20.45 0.12 19.34
C GLU A 40 19.58 0.80 18.29
N ASP A 41 20.06 0.79 17.04
CA ASP A 41 19.31 1.20 15.87
C ASP A 41 18.86 -0.07 15.11
N ILE A 42 17.53 -0.23 14.96
CA ILE A 42 16.93 -1.32 14.18
C ILE A 42 16.46 -0.73 12.86
N LYS A 43 16.93 -1.32 11.79
CA LYS A 43 16.53 -1.00 10.43
C LYS A 43 16.23 -2.29 9.68
N ALA A 44 15.04 -2.36 9.08
CA ALA A 44 14.67 -3.45 8.19
C ALA A 44 13.96 -2.90 6.95
N GLU A 45 14.30 -3.45 5.79
CA GLU A 45 13.80 -2.97 4.49
C GLU A 45 13.38 -4.15 3.61
N ASN A 46 12.29 -3.94 2.87
CA ASN A 46 11.77 -4.87 1.88
C ASN A 46 11.47 -4.11 0.59
N ASN A 47 11.98 -4.58 -0.54
CA ASN A 47 11.80 -3.99 -1.88
C ASN A 47 10.90 -4.86 -2.78
N GLN A 48 10.08 -5.72 -2.20
CA GLN A 48 9.24 -6.69 -2.91
C GLN A 48 7.77 -6.56 -2.50
N ALA A 49 7.35 -5.36 -2.05
CA ALA A 49 5.96 -5.13 -1.76
C ALA A 49 5.13 -5.10 -3.05
N TYR A 50 4.07 -5.89 -3.06
CA TYR A 50 3.06 -5.84 -4.10
C TYR A 50 2.04 -4.76 -3.76
N ALA A 51 1.69 -3.92 -4.73
CA ALA A 51 0.71 -2.86 -4.54
C ALA A 51 -0.13 -2.64 -5.78
N VAL A 52 -1.43 -2.40 -5.57
CA VAL A 52 -2.41 -2.07 -6.62
C VAL A 52 -3.12 -0.78 -6.23
N LEU A 53 -3.36 0.09 -7.21
CA LEU A 53 -4.22 1.26 -7.11
C LEU A 53 -5.27 1.18 -8.21
N ASP A 54 -6.53 1.21 -7.84
CA ASP A 54 -7.67 1.37 -8.74
C ASP A 54 -8.00 2.87 -8.87
N PRO A 55 -7.77 3.50 -10.03
CA PRO A 55 -7.99 4.93 -10.21
C PRO A 55 -9.48 5.33 -10.21
N ALA A 56 -10.42 4.39 -10.43
CA ALA A 56 -11.84 4.70 -10.44
C ALA A 56 -12.43 4.77 -9.03
N SER A 57 -12.03 3.87 -8.16
CA SER A 57 -12.52 3.80 -6.78
C SER A 57 -11.54 4.44 -5.78
N LEU A 58 -10.31 4.78 -6.22
CA LEU A 58 -9.20 5.22 -5.40
C LEU A 58 -8.83 4.20 -4.32
N HIS A 59 -9.18 2.94 -4.56
CA HIS A 59 -8.86 1.85 -3.66
C HIS A 59 -7.40 1.42 -3.84
N ILE A 60 -6.72 1.24 -2.71
CA ILE A 60 -5.33 0.81 -2.64
C ILE A 60 -5.25 -0.51 -1.88
N ALA A 61 -4.50 -1.45 -2.42
CA ALA A 61 -4.18 -2.70 -1.73
C ALA A 61 -2.68 -2.96 -1.75
N PHE A 62 -2.15 -3.43 -0.61
CA PHE A 62 -0.74 -3.81 -0.44
C PHE A 62 -0.63 -5.21 0.13
N ALA A 63 0.44 -5.90 -0.27
CA ALA A 63 0.86 -7.14 0.36
C ALA A 63 2.39 -7.21 0.38
N VAL A 64 2.98 -7.60 1.52
CA VAL A 64 4.42 -7.81 1.66
C VAL A 64 4.68 -9.11 2.42
N LEU A 65 5.64 -9.90 1.95
CA LEU A 65 6.10 -11.09 2.65
C LEU A 65 7.01 -10.68 3.82
N LEU A 66 6.71 -11.15 5.02
CA LEU A 66 7.47 -10.79 6.23
C LEU A 66 8.89 -11.34 6.19
N LYS A 67 9.11 -12.54 5.64
CA LYS A 67 10.46 -13.10 5.42
C LYS A 67 11.30 -12.31 4.42
N GLY A 68 10.70 -11.43 3.63
CA GLY A 68 11.41 -10.58 2.67
C GLY A 68 12.03 -9.31 3.27
N PHE A 69 11.85 -9.07 4.57
CA PHE A 69 12.55 -7.97 5.25
C PHE A 69 14.00 -8.33 5.52
N ILE A 70 14.92 -7.46 5.10
CA ILE A 70 16.35 -7.59 5.29
C ILE A 70 16.81 -6.65 6.39
N PHE A 71 17.53 -7.20 7.34
CA PHE A 71 18.09 -6.48 8.49
C PHE A 71 19.61 -6.32 8.32
N THR A 72 20.17 -5.32 9.00
CA THR A 72 21.62 -5.13 9.05
C THR A 72 22.33 -6.26 9.82
N LYS A 73 21.63 -6.87 10.81
CA LYS A 73 22.14 -7.96 11.63
C LYS A 73 21.27 -9.21 11.44
N GLU A 74 21.89 -10.32 11.08
CA GLU A 74 21.21 -11.60 10.82
C GLU A 74 20.40 -12.09 12.04
N LEU A 75 20.96 -12.01 13.24
CA LEU A 75 20.27 -12.38 14.48
C LEU A 75 18.99 -11.57 14.71
N MET A 76 18.96 -10.28 14.32
CA MET A 76 17.74 -9.48 14.40
C MET A 76 16.70 -9.95 13.41
N GLN A 77 17.10 -10.36 12.22
CA GLN A 77 16.21 -10.91 11.20
C GLN A 77 15.60 -12.23 11.66
N GLU A 78 16.40 -13.10 12.27
CA GLU A 78 15.93 -14.36 12.86
C GLU A 78 14.89 -14.10 13.96
N HIS A 79 15.22 -13.25 14.96
CA HIS A 79 14.29 -12.89 16.03
C HIS A 79 13.01 -12.23 15.51
N PHE A 80 13.12 -11.37 14.48
CA PHE A 80 11.95 -10.78 13.84
C PHE A 80 11.03 -11.85 13.28
N ASN A 81 11.58 -12.79 12.52
CA ASN A 81 10.80 -13.83 11.86
C ASN A 81 10.20 -14.85 12.83
N GLU A 82 10.95 -15.27 13.84
CA GLU A 82 10.58 -16.37 14.72
C GLU A 82 9.80 -15.92 15.96
N ASN A 83 10.28 -14.81 16.60
CA ASN A 83 9.78 -14.43 17.92
C ASN A 83 8.80 -13.25 17.88
N TYR A 84 8.89 -12.37 16.87
CA TYR A 84 8.04 -11.17 16.82
C TYR A 84 6.87 -11.33 15.88
N VAL A 85 7.11 -11.62 14.59
CA VAL A 85 6.03 -11.67 13.61
C VAL A 85 5.57 -13.08 13.30
N GLU A 86 6.25 -14.11 13.82
CA GLU A 86 5.95 -15.55 13.58
C GLU A 86 5.70 -15.80 12.09
N SER A 87 6.69 -15.44 11.22
CA SER A 87 6.50 -15.36 9.77
C SER A 87 6.15 -16.71 9.11
N ASP A 88 6.35 -17.84 9.77
CA ASP A 88 5.87 -19.16 9.32
C ASP A 88 4.36 -19.30 9.47
N LYS A 89 3.79 -18.71 10.52
CA LYS A 89 2.36 -18.73 10.81
C LYS A 89 1.62 -17.58 10.15
N TYR A 90 2.24 -16.41 10.12
CA TYR A 90 1.71 -15.18 9.51
C TYR A 90 2.66 -14.69 8.43
N PRO A 91 2.68 -15.28 7.23
CA PRO A 91 3.72 -15.06 6.24
C PRO A 91 3.71 -13.67 5.60
N LYS A 92 2.62 -12.93 5.72
CA LYS A 92 2.46 -11.63 5.06
C LYS A 92 1.76 -10.60 5.94
N ALA A 93 2.10 -9.33 5.70
CA ALA A 93 1.27 -8.21 6.09
C ALA A 93 0.48 -7.72 4.86
N THR A 94 -0.76 -7.26 5.08
CA THR A 94 -1.63 -6.75 4.01
C THR A 94 -2.33 -5.48 4.46
N PHE A 95 -2.58 -4.58 3.51
CA PHE A 95 -3.37 -3.38 3.71
C PHE A 95 -4.43 -3.28 2.62
N SER A 96 -5.62 -2.83 2.98
CA SER A 96 -6.70 -2.54 2.04
C SER A 96 -7.40 -1.26 2.50
N GLY A 97 -7.48 -0.28 1.63
CA GLY A 97 -8.03 1.02 2.00
C GLY A 97 -8.32 1.92 0.81
N VAL A 98 -8.68 3.14 1.10
CA VAL A 98 -9.01 4.16 0.10
C VAL A 98 -8.14 5.40 0.28
N CYS A 99 -7.84 6.02 -0.83
CA CYS A 99 -7.17 7.30 -0.91
C CYS A 99 -8.21 8.40 -1.04
N SER A 100 -8.06 9.50 -0.31
CA SER A 100 -8.97 10.63 -0.33
C SER A 100 -8.20 11.95 -0.29
N GLY A 101 -8.73 12.98 -0.95
CA GLY A 101 -8.13 14.30 -1.04
C GLY A 101 -8.52 15.00 -2.34
N ASP A 102 -8.04 16.23 -2.50
CA ASP A 102 -8.20 16.97 -3.75
C ASP A 102 -7.11 16.54 -4.74
N MET A 103 -7.40 15.52 -5.55
CA MET A 103 -6.45 14.94 -6.50
C MET A 103 -7.15 14.60 -7.82
N ASP A 104 -6.38 14.69 -8.90
CA ASP A 104 -6.79 14.30 -10.26
C ASP A 104 -5.69 13.39 -10.85
N LEU A 105 -5.92 12.07 -10.80
CA LEU A 105 -4.97 11.09 -11.32
C LEU A 105 -4.80 11.11 -12.85
N SER A 106 -5.59 11.93 -13.56
CA SER A 106 -5.46 12.15 -14.99
C SER A 106 -4.50 13.29 -15.36
N LYS A 107 -4.07 14.07 -14.36
CA LYS A 107 -3.19 15.23 -14.54
C LYS A 107 -1.87 15.03 -13.81
N ASP A 108 -0.78 15.33 -14.49
CA ASP A 108 0.53 15.36 -13.89
C ASP A 108 0.55 16.39 -12.75
N GLY A 109 1.11 15.99 -11.60
CA GLY A 109 1.17 16.86 -10.43
C GLY A 109 1.49 16.09 -9.14
N THR A 110 1.76 16.86 -8.08
CA THR A 110 2.00 16.33 -6.75
C THR A 110 0.80 16.63 -5.86
N TYR A 111 0.21 15.59 -5.27
CA TYR A 111 -1.00 15.68 -4.47
C TYR A 111 -0.75 15.17 -3.06
N GLN A 112 -1.24 15.92 -2.06
CA GLN A 112 -1.27 15.46 -0.67
C GLN A 112 -2.62 14.80 -0.41
N VAL A 113 -2.58 13.56 0.07
CA VAL A 113 -3.78 12.74 0.24
C VAL A 113 -3.81 12.10 1.63
N VAL A 114 -4.99 11.69 2.05
CA VAL A 114 -5.21 10.88 3.25
C VAL A 114 -5.54 9.47 2.81
N ILE A 115 -4.86 8.50 3.39
CA ILE A 115 -5.10 7.06 3.17
C ILE A 115 -5.72 6.50 4.45
N LYS A 116 -6.90 5.87 4.32
CA LYS A 116 -7.59 5.18 5.42
C LYS A 116 -7.90 3.76 5.01
N GLY A 117 -7.66 2.82 5.90
CA GLY A 117 -7.95 1.42 5.61
C GLY A 117 -7.50 0.49 6.74
N ASP A 118 -7.58 -0.79 6.46
CA ASP A 118 -7.30 -1.87 7.40
C ASP A 118 -5.94 -2.49 7.14
N LEU A 119 -5.05 -2.43 8.12
CA LEU A 119 -3.77 -3.12 8.13
C LEU A 119 -3.93 -4.44 8.87
N THR A 120 -3.58 -5.55 8.22
CA THR A 120 -3.46 -6.87 8.86
C THR A 120 -1.99 -7.22 9.01
N LEU A 121 -1.56 -7.43 10.25
CA LEU A 121 -0.21 -7.83 10.61
C LEU A 121 -0.29 -8.84 11.76
N HIS A 122 0.52 -9.90 11.74
CA HIS A 122 0.56 -10.93 12.79
C HIS A 122 -0.85 -11.49 13.11
N GLY A 123 -1.70 -11.66 12.09
CA GLY A 123 -3.08 -12.16 12.23
C GLY A 123 -4.09 -11.19 12.85
N VAL A 124 -3.67 -9.96 13.19
CA VAL A 124 -4.54 -8.91 13.76
C VAL A 124 -4.81 -7.85 12.70
N THR A 125 -6.06 -7.44 12.56
CA THR A 125 -6.48 -6.36 11.66
C THR A 125 -6.83 -5.12 12.46
N LYS A 126 -6.25 -3.97 12.10
CA LYS A 126 -6.50 -2.67 12.72
C LYS A 126 -6.70 -1.59 11.65
N PRO A 127 -7.65 -0.66 11.87
CA PRO A 127 -7.76 0.52 11.02
C PRO A 127 -6.55 1.43 11.24
N ILE A 128 -6.00 1.93 10.15
CA ILE A 128 -4.97 2.96 10.16
C ILE A 128 -5.36 4.14 9.27
N GLU A 129 -4.88 5.32 9.64
CA GLU A 129 -4.98 6.53 8.87
C GLU A 129 -3.61 7.17 8.77
N THR A 130 -3.21 7.58 7.57
CA THR A 130 -1.95 8.27 7.33
C THR A 130 -2.07 9.25 6.19
N THR A 131 -1.16 10.23 6.12
CA THR A 131 -1.00 11.08 4.95
C THR A 131 0.00 10.46 3.99
N ALA A 132 -0.19 10.75 2.70
CA ALA A 132 0.75 10.37 1.66
C ALA A 132 0.88 11.49 0.63
N GLU A 133 2.01 11.49 -0.05
CA GLU A 133 2.25 12.28 -1.24
C GLU A 133 2.18 11.38 -2.46
N LEU A 134 1.40 11.79 -3.46
CA LEU A 134 1.32 11.13 -4.77
C LEU A 134 1.92 12.06 -5.82
N ASP A 135 3.00 11.65 -6.48
CA ASP A 135 3.53 12.30 -7.69
C ASP A 135 2.99 11.57 -8.91
N VAL A 136 1.99 12.17 -9.55
CA VAL A 136 1.28 11.62 -10.70
C VAL A 136 2.00 12.03 -11.98
N LYS A 137 2.33 11.07 -12.81
CA LYS A 137 2.87 11.23 -14.16
C LYS A 137 2.02 10.43 -15.14
N LYS A 138 2.13 10.76 -16.41
CA LYS A 138 1.32 10.15 -17.49
C LYS A 138 1.24 8.62 -17.42
N ASP A 139 2.34 7.94 -17.12
CA ASP A 139 2.45 6.48 -17.22
C ASP A 139 2.67 5.77 -15.87
N HIS A 140 2.93 6.53 -14.78
CA HIS A 140 3.16 5.98 -13.44
C HIS A 140 2.77 6.97 -12.35
N ILE A 141 2.57 6.45 -11.16
CA ILE A 141 2.27 7.23 -9.94
C ILE A 141 3.24 6.78 -8.86
N VAL A 142 4.01 7.73 -8.31
CA VAL A 142 4.87 7.47 -7.16
C VAL A 142 4.16 7.93 -5.89
N GLY A 143 3.86 6.99 -5.00
CA GLY A 143 3.30 7.28 -3.68
C GLY A 143 4.36 7.15 -2.59
N SER A 144 4.38 8.08 -1.65
CA SER A 144 5.22 8.00 -0.46
C SER A 144 4.44 8.35 0.80
N SER A 145 4.67 7.59 1.87
CA SER A 145 4.06 7.80 3.18
C SER A 145 5.02 7.43 4.30
N ALA A 146 4.87 8.10 5.44
CA ALA A 146 5.56 7.75 6.66
C ALA A 146 4.60 7.86 7.84
N PHE A 147 4.55 6.80 8.66
CA PHE A 147 3.67 6.74 9.82
C PHE A 147 4.31 5.93 10.95
N LYS A 148 3.69 5.99 12.12
CA LYS A 148 4.11 5.21 13.28
C LYS A 148 3.18 4.03 13.50
N LEU A 149 3.73 2.94 14.00
CA LEU A 149 3.04 1.71 14.30
C LEU A 149 3.46 1.19 15.67
N LYS A 150 2.50 0.73 16.48
CA LYS A 150 2.79 0.08 17.75
C LYS A 150 2.70 -1.43 17.59
N PRO A 151 3.79 -2.18 17.80
CA PRO A 151 3.77 -3.64 17.69
C PRO A 151 2.71 -4.30 18.59
N GLU A 152 2.50 -3.76 19.78
CA GLU A 152 1.50 -4.26 20.74
C GLU A 152 0.06 -4.23 20.21
N ASP A 153 -0.28 -3.28 19.32
CA ASP A 153 -1.61 -3.21 18.68
C ASP A 153 -1.88 -4.44 17.79
N PHE A 154 -0.84 -5.14 17.38
CA PHE A 154 -0.88 -6.34 16.55
C PHE A 154 -0.48 -7.61 17.31
N ASN A 155 -0.61 -7.60 18.64
CA ASN A 155 -0.22 -8.70 19.51
C ASN A 155 1.25 -9.15 19.36
N ILE A 156 2.12 -8.25 18.89
CA ILE A 156 3.56 -8.48 18.81
C ILE A 156 4.16 -8.04 20.14
N ASN A 157 4.53 -9.01 20.97
CA ASN A 157 5.06 -8.76 22.30
C ASN A 157 6.58 -8.55 22.25
N ILE A 158 7.04 -7.39 22.75
CA ILE A 158 8.46 -7.08 22.91
C ILE A 158 8.88 -7.45 24.33
N PRO A 159 9.76 -8.48 24.50
CA PRO A 159 10.19 -8.91 25.84
C PRO A 159 10.83 -7.77 26.62
N GLY A 160 10.57 -7.70 27.93
CA GLY A 160 11.07 -6.64 28.81
C GLY A 160 12.59 -6.44 28.76
N ILE A 161 13.35 -7.51 28.59
CA ILE A 161 14.82 -7.51 28.55
C ILE A 161 15.39 -6.74 27.33
N VAL A 162 14.61 -6.57 26.24
CA VAL A 162 15.01 -5.83 25.03
C VAL A 162 14.19 -4.56 24.82
N ARG A 163 13.30 -4.23 25.76
CA ARG A 163 12.42 -3.06 25.65
C ARG A 163 13.20 -1.74 25.59
N ASP A 164 14.35 -1.65 26.22
CA ASP A 164 15.22 -0.47 26.15
C ASP A 164 15.93 -0.33 24.80
N LYS A 165 15.92 -1.40 23.97
CA LYS A 165 16.52 -1.45 22.63
C LYS A 165 15.52 -1.22 21.51
N ILE A 166 14.21 -1.29 21.80
CA ILE A 166 13.14 -1.16 20.81
C ILE A 166 12.15 -0.11 21.31
N THR A 167 11.90 0.92 20.51
CA THR A 167 10.89 1.92 20.87
C THR A 167 9.48 1.29 20.85
N SER A 168 8.58 1.80 21.71
CA SER A 168 7.18 1.40 21.73
C SER A 168 6.45 1.71 20.41
N GLU A 169 6.97 2.68 19.64
CA GLU A 169 6.48 3.07 18.32
C GLU A 169 7.57 2.86 17.26
N ILE A 170 7.24 2.16 16.21
CA ILE A 170 8.11 1.89 15.06
C ILE A 170 7.77 2.88 13.94
N ASN A 171 8.77 3.54 13.38
CA ASN A 171 8.57 4.39 12.21
C ASN A 171 8.54 3.53 10.94
N VAL A 172 7.46 3.60 10.20
CA VAL A 172 7.28 2.89 8.92
C VAL A 172 7.40 3.89 7.78
N LYS A 173 8.15 3.54 6.73
CA LYS A 173 8.23 4.29 5.48
C LYS A 173 7.79 3.41 4.34
N VAL A 174 6.96 3.96 3.47
CA VAL A 174 6.47 3.29 2.27
C VAL A 174 6.79 4.16 1.07
N LYS A 175 7.30 3.54 0.00
CA LYS A 175 7.47 4.19 -1.30
C LYS A 175 7.08 3.20 -2.39
N ILE A 176 6.10 3.57 -3.19
CA ILE A 176 5.52 2.72 -4.22
C ILE A 176 5.59 3.46 -5.55
N ASP A 177 6.09 2.79 -6.57
CA ASP A 177 6.04 3.26 -7.95
C ASP A 177 5.06 2.35 -8.71
N TRP A 178 3.84 2.84 -8.88
CA TRP A 178 2.80 2.12 -9.61
C TRP A 178 2.90 2.40 -11.11
N MET A 179 3.04 1.35 -11.88
CA MET A 179 3.00 1.41 -13.34
C MET A 179 1.59 1.10 -13.84
N ARG A 180 1.14 1.80 -14.88
CA ARG A 180 -0.13 1.53 -15.54
C ARG A 180 -0.12 0.14 -16.19
N ILE A 181 -1.11 -0.69 -15.87
CA ILE A 181 -1.30 -1.99 -16.53
C ILE A 181 -1.95 -1.75 -17.89
N LYS A 182 -1.38 -2.34 -18.94
CA LYS A 182 -1.92 -2.29 -20.31
C LYS A 182 -3.00 -3.34 -20.50
#